data_08fce708e68c0d0da047897ebab35646
#
_entry.id   08fce708e68c0d0da047897ebab35646
#
_cell.length_a   1.000
_cell.length_b   1.000
_cell.length_c   1.000
_cell.angle_alpha   90.00
_cell.angle_beta   90.00
_cell.angle_gamma   90.00
#
_symmetry.space_group_name_H-M   'P 1'
#
loop_
_entity.id
_entity.type
_entity.pdbx_description
1 polymer ?
#
loop_
_entity_poly.entity_id
_entity_poly.type
_entity_poly.pdbx_seq_one_letter_code
_entity_poly.pdbx_strand_id
1 'polypeptide(L)'
;MNKTISLPKCLTGFHLKVIAIVSMLIDHIAYITLPYMLGASYNVKNGSVVYDGFKQPLLLWMADHETLLWTINDVLHWIGRLAFPIFCFLLVEGFLHTKNRGKYAFRLALFALISEIPYDMAFNNCLLTLRNNNVFFTLLVGLLMIWGISKTKEWFDKLGEDKINVRWKKLIYIGAVVVFAVAAMFLVSFVFDSSYSESGVLTILILYLLRERKSLAVTISVVVLAVLNFSVIELFALPVALLVGMYNNERGPSMKYFFYAFYPAHLLILTFLGVCLGNMEILMEFMK
;
A
#
# COMPACT_ATOMS: atom_id res chain seq x y z
N MET A 1 -32.87 15.25 19.74
CA MET A 1 -31.50 15.76 19.55
C MET A 1 -30.55 14.56 19.53
N ASN A 2 -30.19 14.08 18.34
CA ASN A 2 -29.17 13.02 18.22
C ASN A 2 -27.79 13.63 18.52
N LYS A 3 -27.22 13.34 19.70
CA LYS A 3 -25.80 13.60 19.97
C LYS A 3 -24.99 12.72 19.01
N THR A 4 -24.49 13.29 17.94
CA THR A 4 -23.45 12.66 17.13
C THR A 4 -22.25 12.43 18.04
N ILE A 5 -21.96 11.16 18.36
CA ILE A 5 -20.76 10.77 19.12
C ILE A 5 -19.57 11.15 18.24
N SER A 6 -18.91 12.26 18.57
CA SER A 6 -17.66 12.65 17.89
C SER A 6 -16.50 11.84 18.47
N LEU A 7 -15.79 11.13 17.62
CA LEU A 7 -14.56 10.43 18.01
C LEU A 7 -13.49 11.43 18.51
N PRO A 8 -12.71 11.07 19.56
CA PRO A 8 -11.64 11.92 20.05
C PRO A 8 -10.58 12.14 18.96
N LYS A 9 -10.14 13.38 18.74
CA LYS A 9 -9.13 13.74 17.74
C LYS A 9 -7.72 13.65 18.34
N CYS A 10 -7.19 12.44 18.52
CA CYS A 10 -5.93 12.18 19.22
C CYS A 10 -4.80 11.65 18.32
N LEU A 11 -5.09 11.24 17.07
CA LEU A 11 -4.07 10.69 16.16
C LEU A 11 -3.52 11.77 15.24
N THR A 12 -2.19 11.85 15.14
CA THR A 12 -1.48 12.68 14.14
C THR A 12 -1.16 11.88 12.91
N GLY A 13 -0.74 12.54 11.84
CA GLY A 13 -0.22 11.87 10.63
C GLY A 13 1.00 10.98 10.91
N PHE A 14 1.78 11.26 11.94
CA PHE A 14 2.87 10.38 12.40
C PHE A 14 2.33 9.06 12.97
N HIS A 15 1.34 9.09 13.85
CA HIS A 15 0.72 7.88 14.40
C HIS A 15 0.13 6.99 13.30
N LEU A 16 -0.59 7.58 12.33
CA LEU A 16 -1.13 6.83 11.19
C LEU A 16 -0.01 6.17 10.36
N LYS A 17 1.12 6.86 10.13
CA LYS A 17 2.28 6.27 9.44
C LYS A 17 2.88 5.09 10.20
N VAL A 18 3.01 5.21 11.53
CA VAL A 18 3.52 4.12 12.36
C VAL A 18 2.61 2.90 12.27
N ILE A 19 1.28 3.11 12.40
CA ILE A 19 0.30 2.01 12.25
C ILE A 19 0.43 1.37 10.87
N ALA A 20 0.50 2.16 9.80
CA ALA A 20 0.63 1.64 8.44
C ALA A 20 1.91 0.82 8.24
N ILE A 21 3.07 1.29 8.75
CA ILE A 21 4.34 0.58 8.65
C ILE A 21 4.32 -0.72 9.45
N VAL A 22 3.78 -0.70 10.67
CA VAL A 22 3.69 -1.92 11.49
C VAL A 22 2.76 -2.94 10.82
N SER A 23 1.59 -2.51 10.33
CA SER A 23 0.68 -3.39 9.60
C SER A 23 1.33 -3.96 8.34
N MET A 24 2.05 -3.14 7.56
CA MET A 24 2.78 -3.57 6.36
C MET A 24 3.89 -4.57 6.70
N LEU A 25 4.64 -4.34 7.78
CA LEU A 25 5.69 -5.27 8.22
C LEU A 25 5.09 -6.64 8.59
N ILE A 26 3.97 -6.64 9.31
CA ILE A 26 3.24 -7.86 9.70
C ILE A 26 2.78 -8.62 8.45
N ASP A 27 2.19 -7.94 7.47
CA ASP A 27 1.76 -8.51 6.20
C ASP A 27 2.93 -9.13 5.42
N HIS A 28 4.06 -8.43 5.35
CA HIS A 28 5.22 -8.92 4.60
C HIS A 28 5.96 -10.06 5.31
N ILE A 29 5.92 -10.16 6.64
CA ILE A 29 6.36 -11.36 7.36
C ILE A 29 5.53 -12.56 6.91
N ALA A 30 4.21 -12.40 6.82
CA ALA A 30 3.30 -13.44 6.36
C ALA A 30 3.51 -13.81 4.88
N TYR A 31 3.82 -12.83 4.02
CA TYR A 31 4.05 -13.08 2.59
C TYR A 31 5.42 -13.63 2.25
N ILE A 32 6.46 -13.21 2.97
CA ILE A 32 7.85 -13.48 2.59
C ILE A 32 8.44 -14.56 3.50
N THR A 33 8.58 -14.27 4.79
CA THR A 33 9.37 -15.10 5.70
C THR A 33 8.66 -16.41 6.06
N LEU A 34 7.39 -16.35 6.41
CA LEU A 34 6.64 -17.52 6.88
C LEU A 34 6.45 -18.61 5.81
N PRO A 35 6.10 -18.32 4.55
CA PRO A 35 6.02 -19.33 3.50
C PRO A 35 7.35 -20.03 3.21
N TYR A 36 8.49 -19.31 3.25
CA TYR A 36 9.81 -19.95 3.11
C TYR A 36 10.06 -20.96 4.23
N MET A 37 9.75 -20.59 5.47
CA MET A 37 9.92 -21.48 6.63
C MET A 37 8.98 -22.68 6.58
N LEU A 38 7.72 -22.49 6.17
CA LEU A 38 6.76 -23.57 6.01
C LEU A 38 7.17 -24.54 4.88
N GLY A 39 7.65 -24.04 3.75
CA GLY A 39 8.21 -24.88 2.68
C GLY A 39 9.40 -25.70 3.15
N ALA A 40 10.33 -25.10 3.91
CA ALA A 40 11.45 -25.82 4.50
C ALA A 40 11.00 -26.86 5.54
N SER A 41 9.99 -26.58 6.36
CA SER A 41 9.46 -27.51 7.34
C SER A 41 8.86 -28.76 6.69
N TYR A 42 8.16 -28.60 5.57
CA TYR A 42 7.65 -29.71 4.77
C TYR A 42 8.79 -30.61 4.25
N ASN A 43 9.87 -30.01 3.72
CA ASN A 43 11.02 -30.75 3.22
C ASN A 43 11.75 -31.55 4.34
N VAL A 44 11.87 -30.97 5.54
CA VAL A 44 12.44 -31.63 6.71
C VAL A 44 11.57 -32.81 7.15
N LYS A 45 10.24 -32.61 7.22
CA LYS A 45 9.29 -33.67 7.63
C LYS A 45 9.33 -34.88 6.69
N ASN A 46 9.50 -34.63 5.41
CA ASN A 46 9.59 -35.68 4.39
C ASN A 46 11.00 -36.30 4.24
N GLY A 47 11.96 -35.85 5.04
CA GLY A 47 13.34 -36.36 5.00
C GLY A 47 14.14 -35.92 3.77
N SER A 48 13.63 -34.97 2.97
CA SER A 48 14.32 -34.48 1.76
C SER A 48 15.53 -33.63 2.10
N VAL A 49 15.52 -32.95 3.23
CA VAL A 49 16.58 -32.08 3.72
C VAL A 49 16.78 -32.27 5.21
N VAL A 50 18.03 -32.26 5.66
CA VAL A 50 18.42 -32.31 7.08
C VAL A 50 19.27 -31.08 7.39
N TYR A 51 18.92 -30.36 8.44
CA TYR A 51 19.66 -29.19 8.91
C TYR A 51 20.34 -29.45 10.24
N ASP A 52 21.46 -28.77 10.47
CA ASP A 52 22.18 -28.84 11.74
C ASP A 52 21.65 -27.84 12.79
N GLY A 53 21.90 -28.14 14.06
CA GLY A 53 21.64 -27.27 15.19
C GLY A 53 20.13 -27.06 15.46
N PHE A 54 19.77 -25.83 15.87
CA PHE A 54 18.41 -25.49 16.29
C PHE A 54 17.39 -25.44 15.14
N LYS A 55 17.84 -25.37 13.91
CA LYS A 55 16.99 -25.22 12.73
C LYS A 55 16.13 -26.47 12.50
N GLN A 56 16.71 -27.65 12.62
CA GLN A 56 16.00 -28.91 12.44
C GLN A 56 14.81 -29.09 13.41
N PRO A 57 14.96 -28.97 14.74
CA PRO A 57 13.83 -29.11 15.65
C PRO A 57 12.77 -28.01 15.49
N LEU A 58 13.17 -26.79 15.13
CA LEU A 58 12.24 -25.71 14.85
C LEU A 58 11.35 -26.04 13.64
N LEU A 59 11.94 -26.49 12.53
CA LEU A 59 11.20 -26.81 11.31
C LEU A 59 10.31 -28.06 11.48
N LEU A 60 10.74 -29.05 12.24
CA LEU A 60 9.89 -30.20 12.61
C LEU A 60 8.68 -29.76 13.44
N TRP A 61 8.90 -28.90 14.44
CA TRP A 61 7.80 -28.34 15.24
C TRP A 61 6.82 -27.56 14.35
N MET A 62 7.32 -26.75 13.41
CA MET A 62 6.48 -26.01 12.45
C MET A 62 5.66 -26.95 11.57
N ALA A 63 6.25 -28.03 11.09
CA ALA A 63 5.56 -29.02 10.28
C ALA A 63 4.45 -29.77 11.03
N ASP A 64 4.62 -29.96 12.34
CA ASP A 64 3.59 -30.58 13.19
C ASP A 64 2.46 -29.60 13.54
N HIS A 65 2.71 -28.29 13.44
CA HIS A 65 1.73 -27.23 13.72
C HIS A 65 1.32 -26.45 12.46
N GLU A 66 1.46 -27.04 11.29
CA GLU A 66 1.24 -26.40 9.99
C GLU A 66 -0.12 -25.70 9.90
N THR A 67 -1.22 -26.36 10.28
CA THR A 67 -2.57 -25.78 10.24
C THR A 67 -2.70 -24.53 11.12
N LEU A 68 -2.10 -24.55 12.30
CA LEU A 68 -2.08 -23.39 13.20
C LEU A 68 -1.28 -22.23 12.58
N LEU A 69 -0.14 -22.53 11.97
CA LEU A 69 0.72 -21.52 11.36
C LEU A 69 0.07 -20.88 10.11
N TRP A 70 -0.66 -21.65 9.30
CA TRP A 70 -1.46 -21.09 8.22
C TRP A 70 -2.60 -20.20 8.74
N THR A 71 -3.27 -20.59 9.83
CA THR A 71 -4.28 -19.75 10.47
C THR A 71 -3.69 -18.43 10.99
N ILE A 72 -2.50 -18.49 11.60
CA ILE A 72 -1.76 -17.30 12.02
C ILE A 72 -1.41 -16.43 10.81
N ASN A 73 -0.94 -17.03 9.72
CA ASN A 73 -0.62 -16.34 8.47
C ASN A 73 -1.81 -15.54 7.95
N ASP A 74 -3.01 -16.14 7.93
CA ASP A 74 -4.24 -15.45 7.51
C ASP A 74 -4.54 -14.23 8.41
N VAL A 75 -4.42 -14.39 9.73
CA VAL A 75 -4.63 -13.28 10.68
C VAL A 75 -3.63 -12.15 10.45
N LEU A 76 -2.37 -12.47 10.18
CA LEU A 76 -1.34 -11.47 9.87
C LEU A 76 -1.68 -10.70 8.59
N HIS A 77 -2.20 -11.38 7.55
CA HIS A 77 -2.70 -10.74 6.33
C HIS A 77 -3.91 -9.84 6.59
N TRP A 78 -4.84 -10.23 7.46
CA TRP A 78 -5.97 -9.36 7.82
C TRP A 78 -5.51 -8.05 8.47
N ILE A 79 -4.52 -8.13 9.37
CA ILE A 79 -3.90 -6.94 9.98
C ILE A 79 -3.19 -6.11 8.90
N GLY A 80 -2.54 -6.76 7.97
CA GLY A 80 -1.82 -6.14 6.85
C GLY A 80 -2.69 -5.23 5.99
N ARG A 81 -3.99 -5.57 5.80
CA ARG A 81 -4.93 -4.78 4.98
C ARG A 81 -5.11 -3.33 5.45
N LEU A 82 -4.77 -3.01 6.68
CA LEU A 82 -4.83 -1.63 7.18
C LEU A 82 -3.81 -0.71 6.48
N ALA A 83 -2.68 -1.23 6.04
CA ALA A 83 -1.54 -0.44 5.57
C ALA A 83 -1.88 0.39 4.33
N PHE A 84 -2.40 -0.24 3.27
CA PHE A 84 -2.60 0.42 1.98
C PHE A 84 -3.59 1.59 2.01
N PRO A 85 -4.81 1.47 2.57
CA PRO A 85 -5.74 2.60 2.68
C PRO A 85 -5.19 3.75 3.52
N ILE A 86 -4.38 3.46 4.57
CA ILE A 86 -3.73 4.51 5.36
C ILE A 86 -2.67 5.23 4.51
N PHE A 87 -1.86 4.52 3.73
CA PHE A 87 -0.88 5.16 2.84
C PHE A 87 -1.55 6.00 1.76
N CYS A 88 -2.64 5.54 1.16
CA CYS A 88 -3.43 6.31 0.19
C CYS A 88 -4.02 7.58 0.84
N PHE A 89 -4.57 7.47 2.05
CA PHE A 89 -5.06 8.62 2.81
C PHE A 89 -3.94 9.63 3.08
N LEU A 90 -2.79 9.18 3.56
CA LEU A 90 -1.63 10.03 3.85
C LEU A 90 -1.02 10.63 2.59
N LEU A 91 -1.12 9.97 1.44
CA LEU A 91 -0.73 10.50 0.13
C LEU A 91 -1.59 11.72 -0.23
N VAL A 92 -2.91 11.60 -0.10
CA VAL A 92 -3.86 12.68 -0.38
C VAL A 92 -3.65 13.84 0.59
N GLU A 93 -3.52 13.58 1.90
CA GLU A 93 -3.20 14.61 2.89
C GLU A 93 -1.85 15.30 2.57
N GLY A 94 -0.84 14.51 2.22
CA GLY A 94 0.46 15.04 1.80
C GLY A 94 0.36 15.92 0.55
N PHE A 95 -0.46 15.54 -0.43
CA PHE A 95 -0.70 16.33 -1.64
C PHE A 95 -1.38 17.68 -1.32
N LEU A 96 -2.38 17.68 -0.45
CA LEU A 96 -3.13 18.87 -0.06
C LEU A 96 -2.26 19.89 0.70
N HIS A 97 -1.31 19.42 1.51
CA HIS A 97 -0.48 20.25 2.39
C HIS A 97 0.93 20.54 1.86
N THR A 98 1.34 19.94 0.72
CA THR A 98 2.70 20.16 0.19
C THR A 98 2.78 21.46 -0.60
N LYS A 99 3.84 22.26 -0.35
CA LYS A 99 4.16 23.44 -1.14
C LYS A 99 4.75 23.10 -2.53
N ASN A 100 5.38 21.93 -2.67
CA ASN A 100 6.05 21.52 -3.91
C ASN A 100 5.64 20.11 -4.32
N ARG A 101 4.60 20.02 -5.14
CA ARG A 101 4.03 18.77 -5.67
C ARG A 101 5.02 18.03 -6.57
N GLY A 102 5.83 18.76 -7.36
CA GLY A 102 6.85 18.14 -8.20
C GLY A 102 7.94 17.43 -7.41
N LYS A 103 8.48 18.05 -6.33
CA LYS A 103 9.42 17.37 -5.43
C LYS A 103 8.78 16.17 -4.71
N TYR A 104 7.48 16.20 -4.49
CA TYR A 104 6.77 15.07 -3.89
C TYR A 104 6.67 13.90 -4.88
N ALA A 105 6.24 14.16 -6.12
CA ALA A 105 6.18 13.15 -7.18
C ALA A 105 7.58 12.58 -7.48
N PHE A 106 8.61 13.43 -7.58
CA PHE A 106 10.00 12.99 -7.80
C PHE A 106 10.49 12.02 -6.71
N ARG A 107 10.19 12.30 -5.43
CA ARG A 107 10.56 11.37 -4.34
C ARG A 107 9.85 10.03 -4.47
N LEU A 108 8.54 10.01 -4.80
CA LEU A 108 7.82 8.75 -5.02
C LEU A 108 8.41 7.97 -6.20
N ALA A 109 8.71 8.64 -7.31
CA ALA A 109 9.33 8.01 -8.48
C ALA A 109 10.72 7.42 -8.14
N LEU A 110 11.55 8.19 -7.42
CA LEU A 110 12.87 7.72 -7.00
C LEU A 110 12.77 6.47 -6.12
N PHE A 111 11.86 6.48 -5.14
CA PHE A 111 11.70 5.30 -4.25
C PHE A 111 10.95 4.15 -4.92
N ALA A 112 10.11 4.39 -5.92
CA ALA A 112 9.58 3.34 -6.78
C ALA A 112 10.72 2.56 -7.45
N LEU A 113 11.67 3.27 -8.07
CA LEU A 113 12.82 2.65 -8.74
C LEU A 113 13.79 1.96 -7.76
N ILE A 114 14.11 2.59 -6.62
CA ILE A 114 15.00 2.00 -5.60
C ILE A 114 14.39 0.74 -4.99
N SER A 115 13.07 0.71 -4.83
CA SER A 115 12.37 -0.39 -4.17
C SER A 115 12.10 -1.57 -5.11
N GLU A 116 12.32 -1.43 -6.43
CA GLU A 116 11.98 -2.48 -7.38
C GLU A 116 12.83 -3.73 -7.16
N ILE A 117 14.14 -3.58 -7.05
CA ILE A 117 15.05 -4.72 -6.77
C ILE A 117 14.66 -5.45 -5.46
N PRO A 118 14.55 -4.77 -4.29
CA PRO A 118 14.04 -5.41 -3.08
C PRO A 118 12.67 -6.09 -3.21
N TYR A 119 11.77 -5.48 -3.98
CA TYR A 119 10.44 -5.99 -4.21
C TYR A 119 10.46 -7.26 -5.07
N ASP A 120 11.19 -7.22 -6.19
CA ASP A 120 11.34 -8.37 -7.08
C ASP A 120 12.01 -9.56 -6.40
N MET A 121 13.04 -9.30 -5.58
CA MET A 121 13.64 -10.35 -4.77
C MET A 121 12.65 -10.98 -3.77
N ALA A 122 11.77 -10.16 -3.18
CA ALA A 122 10.84 -10.60 -2.14
C ALA A 122 9.62 -11.35 -2.71
N PHE A 123 9.08 -10.92 -3.85
CA PHE A 123 7.79 -11.38 -4.35
C PHE A 123 7.88 -12.11 -5.69
N ASN A 124 8.86 -11.79 -6.52
CA ASN A 124 9.01 -12.35 -7.86
C ASN A 124 10.18 -13.36 -7.98
N ASN A 125 10.94 -13.58 -6.90
CA ASN A 125 12.10 -14.48 -6.85
C ASN A 125 13.12 -14.20 -7.98
N CYS A 126 13.33 -12.92 -8.32
CA CYS A 126 14.32 -12.49 -9.32
C CYS A 126 14.91 -11.12 -8.92
N LEU A 127 16.02 -10.73 -9.56
CA LEU A 127 16.65 -9.45 -9.26
C LEU A 127 15.88 -8.27 -9.83
N LEU A 128 15.32 -8.41 -11.03
CA LEU A 128 14.56 -7.35 -11.69
C LEU A 128 13.61 -7.94 -12.72
N THR A 129 12.34 -7.56 -12.63
CA THR A 129 11.33 -7.81 -13.65
C THR A 129 10.54 -6.54 -13.93
N LEU A 130 9.89 -6.46 -15.09
CA LEU A 130 8.97 -5.36 -15.42
C LEU A 130 7.50 -5.75 -15.19
N ARG A 131 7.27 -6.85 -14.50
CA ARG A 131 5.94 -7.37 -14.18
C ARG A 131 5.71 -7.32 -12.67
N ASN A 132 4.48 -7.04 -12.27
CA ASN A 132 4.07 -6.97 -10.87
C ASN A 132 4.95 -6.01 -10.06
N ASN A 133 5.05 -4.76 -10.51
CA ASN A 133 5.89 -3.74 -9.91
C ASN A 133 5.35 -3.26 -8.54
N ASN A 134 6.23 -2.66 -7.74
CA ASN A 134 5.91 -2.27 -6.37
C ASN A 134 4.84 -1.16 -6.26
N VAL A 135 4.22 -1.08 -5.09
CA VAL A 135 3.11 -0.17 -4.79
C VAL A 135 3.41 1.34 -4.97
N PHE A 136 4.69 1.75 -4.96
CA PHE A 136 5.03 3.15 -5.18
C PHE A 136 4.65 3.64 -6.59
N PHE A 137 4.61 2.76 -7.59
CA PHE A 137 4.11 3.12 -8.93
C PHE A 137 2.61 3.45 -8.89
N THR A 138 1.79 2.65 -8.20
CA THR A 138 0.37 2.97 -7.98
C THR A 138 0.19 4.31 -7.27
N LEU A 139 0.97 4.54 -6.19
CA LEU A 139 0.92 5.80 -5.44
C LEU A 139 1.37 6.99 -6.28
N LEU A 140 2.41 6.84 -7.10
CA LEU A 140 2.91 7.89 -8.00
C LEU A 140 1.87 8.26 -9.05
N VAL A 141 1.30 7.28 -9.75
CA VAL A 141 0.29 7.49 -10.78
C VAL A 141 -0.96 8.13 -10.17
N GLY A 142 -1.41 7.64 -9.00
CA GLY A 142 -2.51 8.25 -8.25
C GLY A 142 -2.23 9.71 -7.85
N LEU A 143 -1.00 10.01 -7.42
CA LEU A 143 -0.59 11.40 -7.12
C LEU A 143 -0.63 12.29 -8.36
N LEU A 144 -0.13 11.81 -9.51
CA LEU A 144 -0.15 12.56 -10.77
C LEU A 144 -1.58 12.78 -11.26
N MET A 145 -2.45 11.80 -11.13
CA MET A 145 -3.88 11.90 -11.44
C MET A 145 -4.56 13.00 -10.63
N ILE A 146 -4.46 12.97 -9.29
CA ILE A 146 -5.09 14.01 -8.45
C ILE A 146 -4.45 15.39 -8.67
N TRP A 147 -3.17 15.44 -9.05
CA TRP A 147 -2.51 16.69 -9.42
C TRP A 147 -3.08 17.27 -10.72
N GLY A 148 -3.28 16.45 -11.77
CA GLY A 148 -3.94 16.86 -13.00
C GLY A 148 -5.35 17.39 -12.75
N ILE A 149 -6.16 16.65 -11.98
CA ILE A 149 -7.52 17.06 -11.58
C ILE A 149 -7.50 18.40 -10.82
N SER A 150 -6.56 18.56 -9.88
CA SER A 150 -6.39 19.82 -9.12
C SER A 150 -6.04 20.99 -10.05
N LYS A 151 -5.15 20.78 -11.03
CA LYS A 151 -4.77 21.80 -12.00
C LYS A 151 -5.93 22.23 -12.89
N THR A 152 -6.76 21.30 -13.33
CA THR A 152 -7.98 21.61 -14.08
C THR A 152 -8.92 22.49 -13.25
N LYS A 153 -9.11 22.17 -11.96
CA LYS A 153 -9.91 23.00 -11.05
C LYS A 153 -9.32 24.41 -10.90
N GLU A 154 -8.02 24.52 -10.61
CA GLU A 154 -7.30 25.79 -10.47
C GLU A 154 -7.42 26.66 -11.74
N TRP A 155 -7.42 26.02 -12.92
CA TRP A 155 -7.58 26.72 -14.20
C TRP A 155 -9.00 27.27 -14.37
N PHE A 156 -10.04 26.50 -14.03
CA PHE A 156 -11.43 26.98 -14.06
C PHE A 156 -11.69 28.12 -13.08
N ASP A 157 -11.13 28.04 -11.87
CA ASP A 157 -11.29 29.07 -10.85
C ASP A 157 -10.69 30.42 -11.34
N LYS A 158 -9.62 30.39 -12.16
CA LYS A 158 -8.99 31.57 -12.76
C LYS A 158 -9.76 32.17 -13.95
N LEU A 159 -10.60 31.38 -14.65
CA LEU A 159 -11.33 31.86 -15.84
C LEU A 159 -12.45 32.85 -15.54
N GLY A 160 -12.82 33.03 -14.25
CA GLY A 160 -13.93 33.91 -13.85
C GLY A 160 -15.31 33.31 -14.21
N GLU A 161 -16.35 33.87 -13.61
CA GLU A 161 -17.73 33.38 -13.84
C GLU A 161 -18.30 33.81 -15.18
N ASP A 162 -17.81 34.94 -15.73
CA ASP A 162 -18.35 35.59 -16.95
C ASP A 162 -17.99 34.86 -18.24
N LYS A 163 -16.96 34.01 -18.25
CA LYS A 163 -16.44 33.43 -19.50
C LYS A 163 -17.05 32.06 -19.85
N ILE A 164 -17.52 31.27 -18.89
CA ILE A 164 -18.12 29.95 -19.12
C ILE A 164 -19.27 29.73 -18.14
N ASN A 165 -20.41 29.31 -18.66
CA ASN A 165 -21.57 28.93 -17.84
C ASN A 165 -21.19 27.86 -16.80
N VAL A 166 -21.66 28.01 -15.57
CA VAL A 166 -21.41 27.12 -14.43
C VAL A 166 -21.68 25.64 -14.75
N ARG A 167 -22.75 25.39 -15.55
CA ARG A 167 -23.11 24.01 -15.98
C ARG A 167 -22.00 23.38 -16.85
N TRP A 168 -21.46 24.15 -17.82
CA TRP A 168 -20.37 23.69 -18.68
C TRP A 168 -19.07 23.50 -17.91
N LYS A 169 -18.73 24.41 -16.99
CA LYS A 169 -17.57 24.24 -16.07
C LYS A 169 -17.65 22.89 -15.33
N LYS A 170 -18.83 22.58 -14.76
CA LYS A 170 -19.05 21.33 -14.03
C LYS A 170 -18.90 20.10 -14.95
N LEU A 171 -19.47 20.13 -16.15
CA LEU A 171 -19.38 19.02 -17.11
C LEU A 171 -17.93 18.77 -17.56
N ILE A 172 -17.20 19.83 -17.90
CA ILE A 172 -15.78 19.72 -18.30
C ILE A 172 -14.92 19.22 -17.13
N TYR A 173 -15.19 19.68 -15.90
CA TYR A 173 -14.49 19.16 -14.71
C TYR A 173 -14.74 17.68 -14.50
N ILE A 174 -15.99 17.21 -14.61
CA ILE A 174 -16.35 15.78 -14.55
C ILE A 174 -15.63 15.01 -15.68
N GLY A 175 -15.65 15.52 -16.89
CA GLY A 175 -14.93 14.93 -18.03
C GLY A 175 -13.43 14.82 -17.76
N ALA A 176 -12.79 15.84 -17.20
CA ALA A 176 -11.38 15.81 -16.82
C ALA A 176 -11.11 14.76 -15.74
N VAL A 177 -11.98 14.64 -14.72
CA VAL A 177 -11.84 13.58 -13.69
C VAL A 177 -11.88 12.20 -14.33
N VAL A 178 -12.82 11.95 -15.25
CA VAL A 178 -12.92 10.67 -15.96
C VAL A 178 -11.66 10.41 -16.81
N VAL A 179 -11.22 11.38 -17.59
CA VAL A 179 -10.03 11.23 -18.46
C VAL A 179 -8.78 10.92 -17.63
N PHE A 180 -8.52 11.68 -16.57
CA PHE A 180 -7.37 11.41 -15.70
C PHE A 180 -7.46 10.07 -14.99
N ALA A 181 -8.67 9.64 -14.55
CA ALA A 181 -8.86 8.36 -13.93
C ALA A 181 -8.58 7.20 -14.91
N VAL A 182 -9.17 7.26 -16.12
CA VAL A 182 -8.95 6.23 -17.16
C VAL A 182 -7.49 6.17 -17.57
N ALA A 183 -6.84 7.32 -17.79
CA ALA A 183 -5.41 7.36 -18.11
C ALA A 183 -4.54 6.78 -16.99
N ALA A 184 -4.86 7.08 -15.72
CA ALA A 184 -4.15 6.53 -14.58
C ALA A 184 -4.34 5.01 -14.45
N MET A 185 -5.57 4.52 -14.63
CA MET A 185 -5.86 3.08 -14.63
C MET A 185 -5.09 2.36 -15.74
N PHE A 186 -5.09 2.91 -16.96
CA PHE A 186 -4.31 2.36 -18.07
C PHE A 186 -2.81 2.30 -17.73
N LEU A 187 -2.24 3.36 -17.15
CA LEU A 187 -0.81 3.38 -16.79
C LEU A 187 -0.46 2.32 -15.74
N VAL A 188 -1.27 2.15 -14.68
CA VAL A 188 -0.96 1.16 -13.64
C VAL A 188 -1.15 -0.27 -14.09
N SER A 189 -2.07 -0.56 -15.01
CA SER A 189 -2.39 -1.92 -15.46
C SER A 189 -1.54 -2.38 -16.63
N PHE A 190 -1.31 -1.51 -17.61
CA PHE A 190 -0.66 -1.90 -18.86
C PHE A 190 0.79 -1.42 -19.01
N VAL A 191 1.17 -0.33 -18.32
CA VAL A 191 2.53 0.21 -18.41
C VAL A 191 3.38 -0.23 -17.23
N PHE A 192 2.82 -0.13 -16.02
CA PHE A 192 3.56 -0.43 -14.80
C PHE A 192 3.23 -1.80 -14.20
N ASP A 193 2.07 -2.41 -14.56
CA ASP A 193 1.62 -3.68 -13.96
C ASP A 193 1.86 -3.68 -12.44
N SER A 194 1.34 -2.65 -11.75
CA SER A 194 1.71 -2.38 -10.36
C SER A 194 0.72 -2.98 -9.36
N SER A 195 1.23 -3.27 -8.18
CA SER A 195 0.42 -3.74 -7.04
C SER A 195 -0.78 -2.84 -6.79
N TYR A 196 -1.93 -3.42 -6.46
CA TYR A 196 -3.23 -2.76 -6.34
C TYR A 196 -3.76 -2.08 -7.61
N SER A 197 -2.99 -2.02 -8.69
CA SER A 197 -3.43 -1.61 -10.02
C SER A 197 -4.58 -0.56 -10.03
N GLU A 198 -5.67 -0.82 -10.76
CA GLU A 198 -6.82 0.08 -10.89
C GLU A 198 -7.54 0.36 -9.56
N SER A 199 -7.65 -0.64 -8.70
CA SER A 199 -8.32 -0.52 -7.41
C SER A 199 -7.61 0.49 -6.51
N GLY A 200 -6.28 0.53 -6.57
CA GLY A 200 -5.45 1.50 -5.84
C GLY A 200 -5.62 2.94 -6.35
N VAL A 201 -5.64 3.12 -7.67
CA VAL A 201 -5.90 4.44 -8.29
C VAL A 201 -7.27 4.96 -7.92
N LEU A 202 -8.32 4.12 -7.98
CA LEU A 202 -9.68 4.50 -7.59
C LEU A 202 -9.79 4.81 -6.10
N THR A 203 -9.08 4.09 -5.24
CA THR A 203 -8.96 4.41 -3.81
C THR A 203 -8.43 5.84 -3.61
N ILE A 204 -7.34 6.22 -4.27
CA ILE A 204 -6.78 7.56 -4.18
C ILE A 204 -7.75 8.61 -4.72
N LEU A 205 -8.44 8.32 -5.82
CA LEU A 205 -9.44 9.21 -6.39
C LEU A 205 -10.61 9.48 -5.42
N ILE A 206 -11.18 8.43 -4.83
CA ILE A 206 -12.28 8.52 -3.87
C ILE A 206 -11.87 9.34 -2.65
N LEU A 207 -10.69 9.05 -2.09
CA LEU A 207 -10.13 9.79 -0.96
C LEU A 207 -9.93 11.28 -1.28
N TYR A 208 -9.49 11.60 -2.51
CA TYR A 208 -9.34 12.98 -2.95
C TYR A 208 -10.67 13.71 -3.17
N LEU A 209 -11.64 13.06 -3.84
CA LEU A 209 -12.94 13.66 -4.14
C LEU A 209 -13.79 13.85 -2.87
N LEU A 210 -13.74 12.92 -1.93
CA LEU A 210 -14.49 12.93 -0.67
C LEU A 210 -13.68 13.42 0.53
N ARG A 211 -12.58 14.13 0.32
CA ARG A 211 -11.63 14.58 1.36
C ARG A 211 -12.24 15.37 2.51
N GLU A 212 -13.39 16.03 2.29
CA GLU A 212 -14.13 16.75 3.34
C GLU A 212 -14.81 15.77 4.33
N ARG A 213 -15.09 14.53 3.90
CA ARG A 213 -15.72 13.47 4.70
C ARG A 213 -14.77 12.27 4.85
N LYS A 214 -13.63 12.51 5.51
CA LYS A 214 -12.48 11.58 5.55
C LYS A 214 -12.84 10.14 5.90
N SER A 215 -13.59 9.89 6.99
CA SER A 215 -14.00 8.53 7.38
C SER A 215 -14.90 7.87 6.34
N LEU A 216 -15.86 8.61 5.78
CA LEU A 216 -16.72 8.10 4.70
C LEU A 216 -15.91 7.77 3.45
N ALA A 217 -14.96 8.64 3.08
CA ALA A 217 -14.06 8.40 1.95
C ALA A 217 -13.29 7.09 2.10
N VAL A 218 -12.73 6.83 3.29
CA VAL A 218 -12.03 5.57 3.60
C VAL A 218 -12.98 4.38 3.53
N THR A 219 -14.16 4.47 4.14
CA THR A 219 -15.14 3.37 4.10
C THR A 219 -15.52 2.99 2.68
N ILE A 220 -15.84 3.99 1.82
CA ILE A 220 -16.17 3.74 0.41
C ILE A 220 -14.95 3.15 -0.33
N SER A 221 -13.74 3.67 -0.09
CA SER A 221 -12.52 3.16 -0.71
C SER A 221 -12.26 1.70 -0.38
N VAL A 222 -12.43 1.29 0.89
CA VAL A 222 -12.25 -0.10 1.33
C VAL A 222 -13.28 -1.03 0.69
N VAL A 223 -14.54 -0.59 0.61
CA VAL A 223 -15.58 -1.37 -0.08
C VAL A 223 -15.27 -1.52 -1.57
N VAL A 224 -14.82 -0.46 -2.23
CA VAL A 224 -14.39 -0.50 -3.65
C VAL A 224 -13.19 -1.43 -3.84
N LEU A 225 -12.20 -1.41 -2.93
CA LEU A 225 -11.08 -2.37 -2.95
C LEU A 225 -11.59 -3.81 -2.87
N ALA A 226 -12.50 -4.11 -1.93
CA ALA A 226 -13.05 -5.45 -1.76
C ALA A 226 -13.80 -5.94 -2.99
N VAL A 227 -14.59 -5.07 -3.62
CA VAL A 227 -15.37 -5.39 -4.82
C VAL A 227 -14.46 -5.61 -6.03
N LEU A 228 -13.52 -4.70 -6.30
CA LEU A 228 -12.67 -4.77 -7.48
C LEU A 228 -11.63 -5.90 -7.42
N ASN A 229 -11.12 -6.20 -6.22
CA ASN A 229 -10.19 -7.31 -6.03
C ASN A 229 -10.92 -8.65 -5.83
N PHE A 230 -12.25 -8.67 -5.85
CA PHE A 230 -13.07 -9.87 -5.53
C PHE A 230 -12.64 -10.53 -4.22
N SER A 231 -12.27 -9.74 -3.22
CA SER A 231 -11.65 -10.21 -1.97
C SER A 231 -12.34 -9.62 -0.73
N VAL A 232 -13.04 -10.48 0.01
CA VAL A 232 -13.67 -10.11 1.29
C VAL A 232 -12.61 -9.71 2.34
N ILE A 233 -11.38 -10.21 2.20
CA ILE A 233 -10.25 -9.91 3.11
C ILE A 233 -9.94 -8.40 3.14
N GLU A 234 -10.17 -7.66 2.05
CA GLU A 234 -9.99 -6.21 2.03
C GLU A 234 -10.90 -5.47 3.04
N LEU A 235 -12.04 -6.06 3.43
CA LEU A 235 -12.93 -5.47 4.43
C LEU A 235 -12.31 -5.40 5.85
N PHE A 236 -11.26 -6.17 6.13
CA PHE A 236 -10.49 -6.03 7.38
C PHE A 236 -9.77 -4.67 7.48
N ALA A 237 -9.71 -3.89 6.41
CA ALA A 237 -9.26 -2.50 6.42
C ALA A 237 -10.33 -1.48 6.91
N LEU A 238 -11.59 -1.87 7.14
CA LEU A 238 -12.63 -0.95 7.63
C LEU A 238 -12.26 -0.19 8.92
N PRO A 239 -11.52 -0.75 9.90
CA PRO A 239 -11.06 -0.02 11.07
C PRO A 239 -10.26 1.25 10.74
N VAL A 240 -9.66 1.36 9.54
CA VAL A 240 -8.96 2.56 9.09
C VAL A 240 -9.91 3.79 9.09
N ALA A 241 -11.20 3.60 8.80
CA ALA A 241 -12.19 4.67 8.86
C ALA A 241 -12.32 5.27 10.26
N LEU A 242 -12.20 4.45 11.32
CA LEU A 242 -12.17 4.90 12.72
C LEU A 242 -10.87 5.64 13.02
N LEU A 243 -9.72 5.08 12.62
CA LEU A 243 -8.40 5.71 12.81
C LEU A 243 -8.34 7.09 12.14
N VAL A 244 -8.83 7.19 10.90
CA VAL A 244 -8.94 8.47 10.18
C VAL A 244 -9.99 9.38 10.82
N GLY A 245 -11.07 8.82 11.38
CA GLY A 245 -12.03 9.56 12.23
C GLY A 245 -11.40 10.21 13.44
N MET A 246 -10.35 9.61 14.01
CA MET A 246 -9.58 10.11 15.16
C MET A 246 -8.41 11.02 14.75
N TYR A 247 -8.15 11.22 13.48
CA TYR A 247 -7.08 12.07 12.97
C TYR A 247 -7.35 13.56 13.25
N ASN A 248 -6.37 14.24 13.86
CA ASN A 248 -6.49 15.63 14.31
C ASN A 248 -6.03 16.69 13.29
N ASN A 249 -5.72 16.29 12.06
CA ASN A 249 -5.17 17.10 10.98
C ASN A 249 -3.74 17.63 11.23
N GLU A 250 -3.06 17.18 12.26
CA GLU A 250 -1.68 17.54 12.53
C GLU A 250 -0.72 16.51 11.94
N ARG A 251 0.39 17.00 11.41
CA ARG A 251 1.42 16.16 10.80
C ARG A 251 2.14 15.27 11.83
N GLY A 252 2.37 15.80 13.04
CA GLY A 252 3.25 15.18 14.03
C GLY A 252 4.74 15.21 13.63
N PRO A 253 5.60 14.47 14.35
CA PRO A 253 7.05 14.41 14.11
C PRO A 253 7.41 14.05 12.65
N SER A 254 8.46 14.69 12.11
CA SER A 254 8.89 14.52 10.73
C SER A 254 10.02 13.48 10.63
N MET A 255 9.68 12.27 10.23
CA MET A 255 10.64 11.18 9.94
C MET A 255 10.56 10.71 8.47
N LYS A 256 10.40 11.66 7.54
CA LYS A 256 10.09 11.35 6.14
C LYS A 256 11.10 10.41 5.47
N TYR A 257 12.40 10.59 5.71
CA TYR A 257 13.44 9.74 5.09
C TYR A 257 13.41 8.33 5.65
N PHE A 258 13.16 8.18 6.96
CA PHE A 258 12.96 6.87 7.58
C PHE A 258 11.81 6.12 6.89
N PHE A 259 10.65 6.76 6.71
CA PHE A 259 9.48 6.13 6.09
C PHE A 259 9.72 5.72 4.63
N TYR A 260 10.50 6.48 3.88
CA TYR A 260 10.88 6.08 2.52
C TYR A 260 11.90 4.94 2.50
N ALA A 261 12.93 5.01 3.34
CA ALA A 261 13.98 3.98 3.39
C ALA A 261 13.48 2.66 3.99
N PHE A 262 12.48 2.71 4.87
CA PHE A 262 11.92 1.52 5.52
C PHE A 262 11.39 0.52 4.50
N TYR A 263 10.71 0.99 3.44
CA TYR A 263 10.07 0.10 2.47
C TYR A 263 11.09 -0.82 1.75
N PRO A 264 12.13 -0.34 1.08
CA PRO A 264 13.11 -1.24 0.48
C PRO A 264 13.92 -2.02 1.53
N ALA A 265 14.24 -1.41 2.68
CA ALA A 265 15.07 -2.05 3.68
C ALA A 265 14.41 -3.26 4.34
N HIS A 266 13.12 -3.15 4.76
CA HIS A 266 12.46 -4.28 5.40
C HIS A 266 12.22 -5.44 4.43
N LEU A 267 11.95 -5.18 3.14
CA LEU A 267 11.83 -6.22 2.12
C LEU A 267 13.12 -7.02 2.00
N LEU A 268 14.28 -6.36 1.88
CA LEU A 268 15.58 -7.03 1.86
C LEU A 268 15.83 -7.86 3.13
N ILE A 269 15.54 -7.28 4.30
CA ILE A 269 15.74 -7.97 5.58
C ILE A 269 14.85 -9.22 5.66
N LEU A 270 13.57 -9.11 5.31
CA LEU A 270 12.64 -10.24 5.38
C LEU A 270 12.97 -11.33 4.35
N THR A 271 13.38 -10.95 3.13
CA THR A 271 13.84 -11.90 2.12
C THR A 271 15.09 -12.64 2.61
N PHE A 272 16.08 -11.91 3.11
CA PHE A 272 17.28 -12.52 3.67
C PHE A 272 16.98 -13.46 4.83
N LEU A 273 16.13 -13.05 5.78
CA LEU A 273 15.70 -13.90 6.88
C LEU A 273 14.93 -15.14 6.38
N GLY A 274 14.01 -14.99 5.43
CA GLY A 274 13.26 -16.08 4.83
C GLY A 274 14.19 -17.12 4.19
N VAL A 275 15.15 -16.66 3.40
CA VAL A 275 16.14 -17.53 2.76
C VAL A 275 17.06 -18.21 3.79
N CYS A 276 17.57 -17.48 4.78
CA CYS A 276 18.44 -18.05 5.82
C CYS A 276 17.71 -19.10 6.67
N LEU A 277 16.46 -18.85 7.02
CA LEU A 277 15.66 -19.74 7.87
C LEU A 277 14.99 -20.87 7.08
N GLY A 278 14.55 -20.57 5.86
CA GLY A 278 13.82 -21.51 5.00
C GLY A 278 14.75 -22.36 4.13
N ASN A 279 15.33 -21.81 3.08
CA ASN A 279 16.10 -22.58 2.13
C ASN A 279 17.24 -21.77 1.48
N MET A 280 18.49 -22.17 1.72
CA MET A 280 19.68 -21.56 1.13
C MET A 280 19.81 -21.82 -0.39
N GLU A 281 19.16 -22.83 -0.95
CA GLU A 281 19.23 -23.12 -2.39
C GLU A 281 18.66 -21.99 -3.25
N ILE A 282 17.63 -21.31 -2.75
CA ILE A 282 17.05 -20.14 -3.43
C ILE A 282 18.06 -18.99 -3.53
N LEU A 283 18.91 -18.78 -2.52
CA LEU A 283 19.98 -17.78 -2.60
C LEU A 283 20.99 -18.09 -3.72
N MET A 284 21.26 -19.37 -3.96
CA MET A 284 22.14 -19.83 -5.02
C MET A 284 21.52 -19.64 -6.42
N GLU A 285 20.20 -19.65 -6.52
CA GLU A 285 19.46 -19.40 -7.76
C GLU A 285 19.42 -17.91 -8.12
N PHE A 286 19.37 -17.02 -7.15
CA PHE A 286 19.51 -15.56 -7.33
C PHE A 286 20.92 -15.14 -7.78
N MET A 287 21.93 -15.96 -7.51
CA MET A 287 23.34 -15.67 -7.84
C MET A 287 23.75 -16.23 -9.21
N LYS A 288 22.89 -16.98 -9.87
CA LYS A 288 23.08 -17.48 -11.25
C LYS A 288 22.41 -16.58 -12.27
#